data_6c5d7029e14a4e28b74553c7b7827a38
#
_entry.id   6c5d7029e14a4e28b74553c7b7827a38
#
_cell.length_a   1.000
_cell.length_b   1.000
_cell.length_c   1.000
_cell.angle_alpha   90.00
_cell.angle_beta   90.00
_cell.angle_gamma   90.00
#
_symmetry.space_group_name_H-M   'P 1'
#
loop_
_entity.id
_entity.type
_entity.pdbx_description
1 polymer ?
#
loop_
_entity_poly.entity_id
_entity_poly.type
_entity_poly.pdbx_seq_one_letter_code
_entity_poly.pdbx_strand_id
1 'polypeptide(L)'
;MRLLKQIFIGIVGIGLVLLFISFLLSSHIRVSKSVLVSAPKDTVIQKLLQLKQWKFWNPLLQDSSITYTFPSANEAQWQTADGKTNLIKLEHYATDSINAIITTNNKKVFNSGFTIVYNTDGTNLTKLEWWISEDLSWYPWEKFYGLFSESLKETYLENSLQAFKRHIENPAFQP
;
A
#
# COMPACT_ATOMS: atom_id res chain seq x y z
N MET A 1 -27.68 -14.91 39.44
CA MET A 1 -28.33 -15.15 38.15
C MET A 1 -28.88 -13.88 37.46
N ARG A 2 -29.52 -12.93 38.14
CA ARG A 2 -30.08 -11.70 37.54
C ARG A 2 -28.98 -10.79 36.93
N LEU A 3 -27.88 -10.57 37.63
CA LEU A 3 -26.73 -9.76 37.17
C LEU A 3 -26.10 -10.31 35.89
N LEU A 4 -25.89 -11.62 35.81
CA LEU A 4 -25.34 -12.29 34.61
C LEU A 4 -26.24 -12.10 33.38
N LYS A 5 -27.58 -12.17 33.58
CA LYS A 5 -28.54 -11.93 32.52
C LYS A 5 -28.52 -10.48 32.03
N GLN A 6 -28.39 -9.53 32.94
CA GLN A 6 -28.29 -8.10 32.59
C GLN A 6 -27.00 -7.80 31.83
N ILE A 7 -25.85 -8.35 32.27
CA ILE A 7 -24.56 -8.23 31.55
C ILE A 7 -24.66 -8.83 30.16
N PHE A 8 -25.23 -10.01 30.03
CA PHE A 8 -25.40 -10.67 28.72
C PHE A 8 -26.29 -9.83 27.78
N ILE A 9 -27.41 -9.30 28.25
CA ILE A 9 -28.28 -8.42 27.46
C ILE A 9 -27.52 -7.15 27.05
N GLY A 10 -26.72 -6.57 27.94
CA GLY A 10 -25.88 -5.42 27.62
C GLY A 10 -24.84 -5.71 26.51
N ILE A 11 -24.15 -6.84 26.61
CA ILE A 11 -23.17 -7.26 25.61
C ILE A 11 -23.84 -7.48 24.23
N VAL A 12 -24.99 -8.16 24.20
CA VAL A 12 -25.77 -8.38 22.98
C VAL A 12 -26.23 -7.05 22.38
N GLY A 13 -26.72 -6.11 23.23
CA GLY A 13 -27.13 -4.79 22.79
C GLY A 13 -25.98 -4.00 22.13
N ILE A 14 -24.81 -3.97 22.80
CA ILE A 14 -23.59 -3.33 22.22
C ILE A 14 -23.19 -4.01 20.93
N GLY A 15 -23.20 -5.34 20.87
CA GLY A 15 -22.89 -6.10 19.66
C GLY A 15 -23.79 -5.74 18.48
N LEU A 16 -25.10 -5.60 18.71
CA LEU A 16 -26.05 -5.19 17.68
C LEU A 16 -25.79 -3.75 17.20
N VAL A 17 -25.46 -2.83 18.10
CA VAL A 17 -25.11 -1.45 17.74
C VAL A 17 -23.85 -1.42 16.88
N LEU A 18 -22.78 -2.13 17.27
CA LEU A 18 -21.55 -2.23 16.50
C LEU A 18 -21.79 -2.85 15.13
N LEU A 19 -22.62 -3.88 15.05
CA LEU A 19 -22.99 -4.51 13.80
C LEU A 19 -23.77 -3.54 12.90
N PHE A 20 -24.70 -2.78 13.45
CA PHE A 20 -25.44 -1.75 12.70
C PHE A 20 -24.50 -0.67 12.17
N ILE A 21 -23.58 -0.15 12.99
CA ILE A 21 -22.56 0.83 12.55
C ILE A 21 -21.69 0.24 11.44
N SER A 22 -21.31 -1.04 11.55
CA SER A 22 -20.52 -1.72 10.53
C SER A 22 -21.18 -1.72 9.14
N PHE A 23 -22.50 -1.81 9.05
CA PHE A 23 -23.21 -1.72 7.78
C PHE A 23 -23.13 -0.34 7.12
N LEU A 24 -22.90 0.71 7.91
CA LEU A 24 -22.73 2.07 7.38
C LEU A 24 -21.30 2.34 6.88
N LEU A 25 -20.33 1.52 7.28
CA LEU A 25 -18.93 1.67 6.88
C LEU A 25 -18.68 1.05 5.51
N SER A 26 -17.83 1.70 4.70
CA SER A 26 -17.43 1.19 3.40
C SER A 26 -16.75 -0.18 3.49
N SER A 27 -17.03 -1.04 2.52
CA SER A 27 -16.33 -2.32 2.31
C SER A 27 -15.11 -2.18 1.41
N HIS A 28 -14.92 -1.03 0.81
CA HIS A 28 -13.83 -0.77 -0.10
C HIS A 28 -13.05 0.46 0.38
N ILE A 29 -11.76 0.29 0.57
CA ILE A 29 -10.84 1.37 0.93
C ILE A 29 -9.94 1.62 -0.27
N ARG A 30 -9.80 2.87 -0.65
CA ARG A 30 -8.80 3.31 -1.61
C ARG A 30 -8.11 4.56 -1.08
N VAL A 31 -6.81 4.45 -0.94
CA VAL A 31 -5.93 5.55 -0.51
C VAL A 31 -5.01 5.89 -1.65
N SER A 32 -4.80 7.18 -1.91
CA SER A 32 -3.81 7.65 -2.87
C SER A 32 -3.07 8.87 -2.36
N LYS A 33 -1.81 8.98 -2.74
CA LYS A 33 -0.95 10.16 -2.52
C LYS A 33 -0.19 10.46 -3.78
N SER A 34 0.19 11.72 -3.97
CA SER A 34 0.95 12.13 -5.13
C SER A 34 2.13 13.02 -4.76
N VAL A 35 3.16 12.98 -5.60
CA VAL A 35 4.35 13.82 -5.48
C VAL A 35 4.76 14.33 -6.85
N LEU A 36 5.35 15.53 -6.90
CA LEU A 36 6.00 16.08 -8.08
C LEU A 36 7.49 15.72 -8.04
N VAL A 37 7.97 15.08 -9.10
CA VAL A 37 9.36 14.63 -9.25
C VAL A 37 9.99 15.38 -10.41
N SER A 38 11.18 15.96 -10.18
CA SER A 38 11.95 16.70 -11.20
C SER A 38 12.73 15.71 -12.09
N ALA A 39 12.01 14.91 -12.86
CA ALA A 39 12.58 13.94 -13.80
C ALA A 39 11.61 13.68 -14.96
N PRO A 40 12.13 13.28 -16.14
CA PRO A 40 11.31 12.84 -17.26
C PRO A 40 10.48 11.61 -16.89
N LYS A 41 9.28 11.53 -17.49
CA LYS A 41 8.34 10.42 -17.29
C LYS A 41 8.98 9.04 -17.46
N ASP A 42 9.78 8.87 -18.52
CA ASP A 42 10.41 7.59 -18.83
C ASP A 42 11.39 7.15 -17.73
N THR A 43 12.12 8.11 -17.15
CA THR A 43 13.02 7.85 -16.02
C THR A 43 12.24 7.38 -14.79
N VAL A 44 11.11 8.03 -14.49
CA VAL A 44 10.22 7.64 -13.37
C VAL A 44 9.70 6.22 -13.59
N ILE A 45 9.20 5.91 -14.77
CA ILE A 45 8.68 4.59 -15.13
C ILE A 45 9.77 3.51 -14.99
N GLN A 46 10.94 3.75 -15.57
CA GLN A 46 12.05 2.79 -15.50
C GLN A 46 12.46 2.48 -14.07
N LYS A 47 12.51 3.50 -13.20
CA LYS A 47 12.85 3.31 -11.78
C LYS A 47 11.77 2.55 -11.01
N LEU A 48 10.50 2.78 -11.33
CA LEU A 48 9.39 2.03 -10.73
C LEU A 48 9.37 0.56 -11.18
N LEU A 49 9.71 0.28 -12.41
CA LEU A 49 9.75 -1.10 -12.94
C LEU A 49 10.92 -1.92 -12.40
N GLN A 50 11.95 -1.28 -11.82
CA GLN A 50 13.11 -1.97 -11.27
C GLN A 50 12.89 -2.34 -9.80
N LEU A 51 12.15 -3.42 -9.52
CA LEU A 51 11.83 -3.86 -8.15
C LEU A 51 13.07 -4.02 -7.25
N LYS A 52 14.21 -4.43 -7.79
CA LYS A 52 15.47 -4.51 -7.03
C LYS A 52 15.92 -3.17 -6.44
N GLN A 53 15.52 -2.06 -7.04
CA GLN A 53 15.86 -0.73 -6.56
C GLN A 53 14.86 -0.20 -5.52
N TRP A 54 13.72 -0.85 -5.34
CA TRP A 54 12.74 -0.43 -4.36
C TRP A 54 13.28 -0.45 -2.92
N LYS A 55 14.26 -1.29 -2.64
CA LYS A 55 14.96 -1.30 -1.34
C LYS A 55 15.58 0.04 -0.95
N PHE A 56 15.83 0.94 -1.88
CA PHE A 56 16.44 2.24 -1.60
C PHE A 56 15.41 3.31 -1.21
N TRP A 57 14.13 3.09 -1.52
CA TRP A 57 13.10 4.10 -1.27
C TRP A 57 11.82 3.54 -0.66
N ASN A 58 11.52 2.26 -0.84
CA ASN A 58 10.28 1.66 -0.35
C ASN A 58 10.51 1.01 1.02
N PRO A 59 9.89 1.52 2.10
CA PRO A 59 10.08 1.01 3.45
C PRO A 59 9.81 -0.50 3.61
N LEU A 60 8.93 -1.08 2.80
CA LEU A 60 8.64 -2.52 2.83
C LEU A 60 9.84 -3.39 2.43
N LEU A 61 10.78 -2.83 1.66
CA LEU A 61 11.96 -3.55 1.15
C LEU A 61 13.27 -3.03 1.77
N GLN A 62 13.21 -2.16 2.79
CA GLN A 62 14.39 -1.59 3.44
C GLN A 62 14.87 -2.36 4.68
N ASP A 63 14.07 -3.30 5.18
CA ASP A 63 14.45 -4.05 6.37
C ASP A 63 15.61 -5.02 6.06
N SER A 64 16.78 -4.70 6.59
CA SER A 64 18.01 -5.49 6.40
C SER A 64 17.98 -6.85 7.08
N SER A 65 17.06 -7.07 8.01
CA SER A 65 16.86 -8.37 8.66
C SER A 65 16.10 -9.37 7.79
N ILE A 66 15.50 -8.88 6.69
CA ILE A 66 14.67 -9.68 5.79
C ILE A 66 15.46 -10.03 4.53
N THR A 67 15.43 -11.29 4.15
CA THR A 67 15.98 -11.75 2.87
C THR A 67 14.94 -11.62 1.79
N TYR A 68 15.25 -10.79 0.78
CA TYR A 68 14.41 -10.59 -0.40
C TYR A 68 14.88 -11.47 -1.54
N THR A 69 13.96 -12.12 -2.20
CA THR A 69 14.19 -12.89 -3.43
C THR A 69 13.43 -12.23 -4.58
N PHE A 70 13.98 -12.36 -5.77
CA PHE A 70 13.40 -11.81 -7.00
C PHE A 70 13.21 -12.95 -8.00
N PRO A 71 12.09 -13.70 -7.92
CA PRO A 71 11.82 -14.84 -8.81
C PRO A 71 11.81 -14.45 -10.28
N SER A 72 11.39 -13.21 -10.57
CA SER A 72 11.42 -12.62 -11.91
C SER A 72 11.72 -11.11 -11.85
N ALA A 73 11.84 -10.46 -13.00
CA ALA A 73 12.09 -9.01 -13.07
C ALA A 73 10.94 -8.18 -12.47
N ASN A 74 9.73 -8.71 -12.51
CA ASN A 74 8.50 -8.06 -12.06
C ASN A 74 7.94 -8.65 -10.76
N GLU A 75 8.73 -9.46 -10.04
CA GLU A 75 8.33 -10.06 -8.76
C GLU A 75 9.40 -9.89 -7.69
N ALA A 76 8.97 -9.50 -6.49
CA ALA A 76 9.79 -9.49 -5.28
C ALA A 76 9.06 -10.25 -4.18
N GLN A 77 9.75 -11.15 -3.51
CA GLN A 77 9.22 -11.99 -2.44
C GLN A 77 10.12 -11.93 -1.22
N TRP A 78 9.52 -11.96 -0.04
CA TRP A 78 10.24 -12.04 1.23
C TRP A 78 9.43 -12.77 2.29
N GLN A 79 10.14 -13.27 3.30
CA GLN A 79 9.51 -13.88 4.46
C GLN A 79 9.68 -13.00 5.69
N THR A 80 8.61 -12.89 6.46
CA THR A 80 8.65 -12.28 7.79
C THR A 80 9.23 -13.25 8.82
N ALA A 81 9.64 -12.74 9.98
CA ALA A 81 10.23 -13.54 11.05
C ALA A 81 9.33 -14.71 11.54
N ASP A 82 8.01 -14.57 11.38
CA ASP A 82 7.01 -15.60 11.69
C ASP A 82 6.78 -16.61 10.54
N GLY A 83 7.64 -16.58 9.50
CA GLY A 83 7.61 -17.51 8.37
C GLY A 83 6.54 -17.24 7.32
N LYS A 84 5.81 -16.13 7.42
CA LYS A 84 4.81 -15.76 6.43
C LYS A 84 5.45 -15.14 5.19
N THR A 85 4.98 -15.52 4.03
CA THR A 85 5.49 -15.01 2.76
C THR A 85 4.69 -13.80 2.31
N ASN A 86 5.40 -12.78 1.87
CA ASN A 86 4.86 -11.60 1.20
C ASN A 86 5.37 -11.54 -0.23
N LEU A 87 4.58 -10.99 -1.12
CA LEU A 87 4.87 -10.90 -2.56
C LEU A 87 4.43 -9.54 -3.08
N ILE A 88 5.26 -8.93 -3.92
CA ILE A 88 4.86 -7.84 -4.82
C ILE A 88 5.03 -8.35 -6.25
N LYS A 89 3.98 -8.20 -7.05
CA LYS A 89 3.99 -8.57 -8.46
C LYS A 89 3.46 -7.41 -9.31
N LEU A 90 4.25 -6.99 -10.30
CA LEU A 90 3.80 -6.05 -11.33
C LEU A 90 3.09 -6.84 -12.43
N GLU A 91 1.77 -6.70 -12.57
CA GLU A 91 0.98 -7.49 -13.51
C GLU A 91 0.72 -6.78 -14.83
N HIS A 92 0.56 -5.48 -14.77
CA HIS A 92 0.23 -4.70 -15.95
C HIS A 92 0.88 -3.32 -15.85
N TYR A 93 1.34 -2.83 -16.98
CA TYR A 93 1.78 -1.46 -17.13
C TYR A 93 1.41 -0.93 -18.52
N ALA A 94 1.05 0.33 -18.57
CA ALA A 94 0.81 1.07 -19.78
C ALA A 94 1.68 2.33 -19.79
N THR A 95 1.55 3.15 -20.81
CA THR A 95 2.35 4.37 -20.96
C THR A 95 2.29 5.29 -19.75
N ASP A 96 1.18 5.25 -18.99
CA ASP A 96 0.88 6.19 -17.91
C ASP A 96 0.58 5.51 -16.58
N SER A 97 0.63 4.16 -16.53
CA SER A 97 0.24 3.42 -15.34
C SER A 97 1.02 2.13 -15.16
N ILE A 98 1.27 1.80 -13.90
CA ILE A 98 1.86 0.54 -13.46
C ILE A 98 0.93 -0.03 -12.40
N ASN A 99 0.41 -1.23 -12.61
CA ASN A 99 -0.41 -1.94 -11.63
C ASN A 99 0.44 -2.99 -10.92
N ALA A 100 0.21 -3.12 -9.62
CA ALA A 100 0.90 -4.08 -8.77
C ALA A 100 -0.09 -4.79 -7.85
N ILE A 101 0.12 -6.07 -7.64
CA ILE A 101 -0.55 -6.84 -6.60
C ILE A 101 0.41 -7.07 -5.46
N ILE A 102 -0.02 -6.71 -4.26
CA ILE A 102 0.74 -6.95 -3.02
C ILE A 102 -0.02 -8.02 -2.24
N THR A 103 0.61 -9.16 -2.04
CA THR A 103 0.08 -10.23 -1.21
C THR A 103 0.84 -10.27 0.11
N THR A 104 0.13 -10.21 1.22
CA THR A 104 0.73 -10.28 2.56
C THR A 104 0.23 -11.51 3.31
N ASN A 105 1.14 -12.13 4.08
CA ASN A 105 0.83 -13.29 4.91
C ASN A 105 0.20 -14.46 4.12
N ASN A 106 0.56 -14.63 2.85
CA ASN A 106 0.03 -15.66 1.93
C ASN A 106 -1.50 -15.57 1.67
N LYS A 107 -2.18 -14.53 2.15
CA LYS A 107 -3.66 -14.51 2.11
C LYS A 107 -4.26 -13.16 1.74
N LYS A 108 -3.74 -12.06 2.25
CA LYS A 108 -4.34 -10.75 2.07
C LYS A 108 -3.80 -10.11 0.80
N VAL A 109 -4.68 -9.80 -0.13
CA VAL A 109 -4.34 -9.21 -1.42
C VAL A 109 -4.74 -7.74 -1.41
N PHE A 110 -3.79 -6.89 -1.77
CA PHE A 110 -4.01 -5.46 -1.99
C PHE A 110 -3.74 -5.16 -3.46
N ASN A 111 -4.67 -4.49 -4.10
CA ASN A 111 -4.43 -3.91 -5.40
C ASN A 111 -3.73 -2.57 -5.22
N SER A 112 -2.70 -2.34 -5.99
CA SER A 112 -1.89 -1.13 -5.92
C SER A 112 -1.53 -0.68 -7.33
N GLY A 113 -1.18 0.58 -7.49
CA GLY A 113 -0.70 1.05 -8.79
C GLY A 113 -0.17 2.47 -8.73
N PHE A 114 0.56 2.80 -9.77
CA PHE A 114 1.13 4.12 -10.00
C PHE A 114 0.47 4.72 -11.23
N THR A 115 0.08 6.00 -11.13
CA THR A 115 -0.36 6.82 -12.25
C THR A 115 0.68 7.92 -12.47
N ILE A 116 1.18 8.04 -13.68
CA ILE A 116 2.28 8.93 -14.03
C ILE A 116 1.77 9.97 -15.03
N VAL A 117 1.67 11.21 -14.61
CA VAL A 117 1.22 12.33 -15.45
C VAL A 117 2.39 13.28 -15.69
N TYR A 118 2.77 13.40 -16.95
CA TYR A 118 3.80 14.34 -17.36
C TYR A 118 3.19 15.76 -17.51
N ASN A 119 3.90 16.78 -17.03
CA ASN A 119 3.49 18.14 -17.24
C ASN A 119 3.99 18.61 -18.60
N THR A 120 3.06 19.04 -19.47
CA THR A 120 3.36 19.46 -20.86
C THR A 120 3.91 20.90 -20.96
N ASP A 121 4.05 21.59 -19.83
CA ASP A 121 4.44 23.02 -19.78
C ASP A 121 5.95 23.26 -19.98
N GLY A 122 6.69 22.27 -20.53
CA GLY A 122 8.14 22.38 -20.78
C GLY A 122 9.00 22.26 -19.50
N THR A 123 8.40 22.05 -18.36
CA THR A 123 9.10 21.72 -17.11
C THR A 123 9.33 20.21 -17.06
N ASN A 124 10.55 19.75 -16.77
CA ASN A 124 10.84 18.31 -16.58
C ASN A 124 10.23 17.79 -15.27
N LEU A 125 8.95 18.12 -15.04
CA LEU A 125 8.20 17.74 -13.85
C LEU A 125 7.22 16.62 -14.19
N THR A 126 7.30 15.52 -13.44
CA THR A 126 6.38 14.39 -13.54
C THR A 126 5.59 14.28 -12.23
N LYS A 127 4.26 14.32 -12.32
CA LYS A 127 3.39 13.98 -11.19
C LYS A 127 3.27 12.47 -11.11
N LEU A 128 3.72 11.90 -9.99
CA LEU A 128 3.56 10.50 -9.65
C LEU A 128 2.48 10.38 -8.58
N GLU A 129 1.43 9.63 -8.86
CA GLU A 129 0.42 9.22 -7.89
C GLU A 129 0.56 7.74 -7.61
N TRP A 130 0.57 7.36 -6.34
CA TRP A 130 0.52 5.98 -5.90
C TRP A 130 -0.76 5.72 -5.14
N TRP A 131 -1.47 4.67 -5.49
CA TRP A 131 -2.69 4.26 -4.83
C TRP A 131 -2.63 2.80 -4.37
N ILE A 132 -3.34 2.52 -3.28
CA ILE A 132 -3.56 1.17 -2.75
C ILE A 132 -5.06 1.03 -2.50
N SER A 133 -5.65 -0.08 -2.94
CA SER A 133 -7.02 -0.43 -2.64
C SER A 133 -7.13 -1.81 -2.02
N GLU A 134 -8.10 -1.96 -1.15
CA GLU A 134 -8.37 -3.17 -0.39
C GLU A 134 -9.87 -3.35 -0.23
N ASP A 135 -10.32 -4.58 -0.44
CA ASP A 135 -11.69 -4.98 -0.13
C ASP A 135 -11.75 -5.57 1.27
N LEU A 136 -12.65 -5.05 2.08
CA LEU A 136 -12.89 -5.50 3.44
C LEU A 136 -14.07 -6.47 3.47
N SER A 137 -13.94 -7.53 4.27
CA SER A 137 -15.06 -8.41 4.54
C SER A 137 -16.17 -7.67 5.28
N TRP A 138 -17.35 -8.28 5.34
CA TRP A 138 -18.53 -7.70 6.00
C TRP A 138 -18.43 -7.63 7.54
N TYR A 139 -17.46 -8.31 8.14
CA TYR A 139 -17.30 -8.38 9.60
C TYR A 139 -17.07 -7.01 10.24
N PRO A 140 -17.73 -6.70 11.35
CA PRO A 140 -17.58 -5.41 12.04
C PRO A 140 -16.12 -5.05 12.35
N TRP A 141 -15.33 -5.99 12.85
CA TRP A 141 -13.94 -5.73 13.21
C TRP A 141 -13.06 -5.41 11.99
N GLU A 142 -13.32 -5.97 10.81
CA GLU A 142 -12.59 -5.60 9.59
C GLU A 142 -12.96 -4.19 9.12
N LYS A 143 -14.23 -3.82 9.25
CA LYS A 143 -14.67 -2.47 8.93
C LYS A 143 -14.04 -1.41 9.83
N PHE A 144 -14.01 -1.67 11.13
CA PHE A 144 -13.33 -0.79 12.09
C PHE A 144 -11.81 -0.77 11.86
N TYR A 145 -11.19 -1.92 11.58
CA TYR A 145 -9.78 -1.98 11.19
C TYR A 145 -9.52 -1.13 9.95
N GLY A 146 -10.43 -1.11 8.99
CA GLY A 146 -10.37 -0.30 7.78
C GLY A 146 -10.10 1.17 8.07
N LEU A 147 -10.83 1.77 9.01
CA LEU A 147 -10.68 3.17 9.39
C LEU A 147 -9.26 3.50 9.90
N PHE A 148 -8.67 2.62 10.70
CA PHE A 148 -7.29 2.79 11.18
C PHE A 148 -6.25 2.51 10.10
N SER A 149 -6.49 1.49 9.26
CA SER A 149 -5.57 1.09 8.21
C SER A 149 -5.45 2.14 7.10
N GLU A 150 -6.49 2.94 6.87
CA GLU A 150 -6.48 4.05 5.92
C GLU A 150 -5.40 5.08 6.27
N SER A 151 -5.39 5.57 7.49
CA SER A 151 -4.38 6.53 7.96
C SER A 151 -2.95 5.98 7.91
N LEU A 152 -2.76 4.70 8.26
CA LEU A 152 -1.46 4.04 8.17
C LEU A 152 -0.97 3.92 6.72
N LYS A 153 -1.87 3.56 5.80
CA LYS A 153 -1.57 3.49 4.37
C LYS A 153 -1.23 4.86 3.79
N GLU A 154 -1.96 5.92 4.20
CA GLU A 154 -1.66 7.29 3.79
C GLU A 154 -0.24 7.69 4.17
N THR A 155 0.12 7.51 5.43
CA THR A 155 1.47 7.82 5.93
C THR A 155 2.54 7.01 5.21
N TYR A 156 2.27 5.71 4.98
CA TYR A 156 3.19 4.85 4.23
C TYR A 156 3.40 5.34 2.79
N LEU A 157 2.33 5.66 2.06
CA LEU A 157 2.41 6.16 0.69
C LEU A 157 3.16 7.49 0.61
N GLU A 158 2.86 8.41 1.53
CA GLU A 158 3.50 9.72 1.57
C GLU A 158 5.01 9.61 1.82
N ASN A 159 5.41 8.86 2.85
CA ASN A 159 6.82 8.65 3.17
C ASN A 159 7.57 7.96 2.03
N SER A 160 6.96 6.96 1.41
CA SER A 160 7.56 6.23 0.29
C SER A 160 7.72 7.11 -0.94
N LEU A 161 6.71 7.92 -1.29
CA LEU A 161 6.78 8.84 -2.42
C LEU A 161 7.84 9.93 -2.21
N GLN A 162 7.95 10.45 -0.99
CA GLN A 162 9.01 11.41 -0.65
C GLN A 162 10.40 10.78 -0.72
N ALA A 163 10.54 9.53 -0.30
CA ALA A 163 11.79 8.79 -0.42
C ALA A 163 12.14 8.50 -1.89
N PHE A 164 11.15 8.11 -2.70
CA PHE A 164 11.31 7.93 -4.15
C PHE A 164 11.74 9.22 -4.85
N LYS A 165 11.09 10.35 -4.54
CA LYS A 165 11.48 11.66 -5.04
C LYS A 165 12.95 11.96 -4.74
N ARG A 166 13.36 11.82 -3.48
CA ARG A 166 14.76 12.03 -3.07
C ARG A 166 15.73 11.10 -3.79
N HIS A 167 15.35 9.84 -3.99
CA HIS A 167 16.17 8.85 -4.69
C HIS A 167 16.41 9.21 -6.17
N ILE A 168 15.42 9.82 -6.82
CA ILE A 168 15.55 10.26 -8.23
C ILE A 168 16.28 11.58 -8.34
N GLU A 169 15.92 12.56 -7.53
CA GLU A 169 16.46 13.93 -7.62
C GLU A 169 17.88 14.05 -7.08
N ASN A 170 18.31 13.13 -6.20
CA ASN A 170 19.66 13.08 -5.62
C ASN A 170 20.32 11.71 -5.85
N PRO A 171 20.92 11.47 -7.02
CA PRO A 171 21.58 10.19 -7.31
C PRO A 171 22.82 9.92 -6.41
N ALA A 172 23.34 10.92 -5.71
CA ALA A 172 24.40 10.75 -4.71
C ALA A 172 23.92 10.06 -3.41
N PHE A 173 22.61 9.88 -3.22
CA PHE A 173 22.00 9.20 -2.08
C PHE A 173 21.75 7.71 -2.35
N GLN A 174 22.57 7.08 -3.19
CA GLN A 174 22.59 5.61 -3.32
C GLN A 174 23.53 5.09 -2.22
N PRO A 175 22.99 4.40 -1.20
CA PRO A 175 23.83 3.73 -0.19
C PRO A 175 24.60 2.56 -0.80
#